data_1c7306662926f7ac53e570e20b237dfe
#
_entry.id   1c7306662926f7ac53e570e20b237dfe
#
_cell.length_a   1.000
_cell.length_b   1.000
_cell.length_c   1.000
_cell.angle_alpha   90.00
_cell.angle_beta   90.00
_cell.angle_gamma   90.00
#
_symmetry.space_group_name_H-M   'P 1'
#
loop_
_entity.id
_entity.type
_entity.pdbx_description
1 polymer ?
#
loop_
_entity_poly.entity_id
_entity_poly.type
_entity_poly.pdbx_seq_one_letter_code
_entity_poly.pdbx_strand_id
1 'polypeptide(L)'
;KIQFLRGFFSLFVFMFLASPVQAQTEGSLNLITSPLPISLTAEPGTSISTDLKIKNGGLRDEELKITIMKFRAYESSGKPQLMEREDGDIFFDWVRFSEPTFTVAPNEWKTVTATFDIPKEASFGYYYALVFSRAEEEKPQEERQTALVGGTAVLVLLEARVPEAKRQVEVAEF
;
A
#
# COMPACT_ATOMS: atom_id res chain seq x y z
N LYS A 1 6.94 66.26 34.58
CA LYS A 1 6.76 65.94 33.15
C LYS A 1 7.54 64.69 32.68
N ILE A 2 8.02 63.81 33.59
CA ILE A 2 8.87 62.65 33.21
C ILE A 2 8.23 61.28 33.58
N GLN A 3 7.03 61.24 34.09
CA GLN A 3 6.40 59.98 34.52
C GLN A 3 5.49 59.28 33.47
N PHE A 4 5.20 59.93 32.35
CA PHE A 4 4.31 59.33 31.32
C PHE A 4 5.03 58.45 30.29
N LEU A 5 6.36 58.45 30.29
CA LEU A 5 7.15 57.73 29.27
C LEU A 5 7.56 56.30 29.70
N ARG A 6 7.35 55.92 30.98
CA ARG A 6 7.72 54.59 31.47
C ARG A 6 6.65 53.53 31.29
N GLY A 7 5.39 53.93 31.11
CA GLY A 7 4.27 53.01 30.93
C GLY A 7 4.12 52.45 29.51
N PHE A 8 4.64 53.16 28.51
CA PHE A 8 4.45 52.76 27.09
C PHE A 8 5.47 51.75 26.59
N PHE A 9 6.60 51.62 27.27
CA PHE A 9 7.66 50.66 26.86
C PHE A 9 7.44 49.25 27.39
N SER A 10 6.62 49.08 28.42
CA SER A 10 6.34 47.77 29.03
C SER A 10 5.24 46.98 28.27
N LEU A 11 4.40 47.66 27.47
CA LEU A 11 3.32 47.01 26.72
C LEU A 11 3.78 46.41 25.37
N PHE A 12 4.96 46.86 24.88
CA PHE A 12 5.46 46.42 23.56
C PHE A 12 6.30 45.14 23.59
N VAL A 13 6.71 44.66 24.77
CA VAL A 13 7.58 43.48 24.92
C VAL A 13 6.76 42.17 24.97
N PHE A 14 5.44 42.23 25.19
CA PHE A 14 4.61 41.00 25.32
C PHE A 14 4.01 40.51 24.03
N MET A 15 4.21 41.17 22.89
CA MET A 15 3.54 40.85 21.61
C MET A 15 4.39 40.02 20.67
N PHE A 16 5.57 39.52 21.09
CA PHE A 16 6.51 38.80 20.20
C PHE A 16 6.69 37.31 20.50
N LEU A 17 5.87 36.71 21.34
CA LEU A 17 5.98 35.26 21.68
C LEU A 17 4.87 34.37 21.12
N ALA A 18 4.10 34.86 20.15
CA ALA A 18 3.27 33.96 19.34
C ALA A 18 4.13 33.42 18.20
N SER A 19 4.99 32.43 18.50
CA SER A 19 5.58 31.62 17.45
C SER A 19 4.43 30.92 16.71
N PRO A 20 4.31 31.08 15.38
CA PRO A 20 3.33 30.28 14.63
C PRO A 20 3.71 28.82 14.84
N VAL A 21 2.86 28.05 15.50
CA VAL A 21 2.89 26.60 15.41
C VAL A 21 2.68 26.28 13.93
N GLN A 22 3.75 26.05 13.21
CA GLN A 22 3.67 25.48 11.87
C GLN A 22 3.05 24.11 12.07
N ALA A 23 1.79 23.96 11.68
CA ALA A 23 1.20 22.65 11.47
C ALA A 23 2.13 21.94 10.47
N GLN A 24 2.87 20.93 10.95
CA GLN A 24 3.69 20.09 10.09
C GLN A 24 2.70 19.41 9.15
N THR A 25 2.74 19.81 7.89
CA THR A 25 2.07 19.07 6.81
C THR A 25 2.58 17.64 6.92
N GLU A 26 1.68 16.70 7.12
CA GLU A 26 2.03 15.28 7.16
C GLU A 26 2.83 14.96 5.90
N GLY A 27 4.09 14.60 6.07
CA GLY A 27 4.98 14.31 4.94
C GLY A 27 4.40 13.17 4.11
N SER A 28 4.58 13.22 2.79
CA SER A 28 4.17 12.12 1.91
C SER A 28 4.83 10.82 2.34
N LEU A 29 4.08 9.71 2.27
CA LEU A 29 4.61 8.38 2.55
C LEU A 29 5.67 8.02 1.52
N ASN A 30 6.89 7.69 1.96
CA ASN A 30 8.00 7.31 1.10
C ASN A 30 8.41 5.88 1.42
N LEU A 31 7.93 4.93 0.61
CA LEU A 31 8.20 3.50 0.76
C LEU A 31 8.95 2.96 -0.45
N ILE A 32 9.91 2.08 -0.16
CA ILE A 32 10.61 1.28 -1.17
C ILE A 32 10.26 -0.18 -0.91
N THR A 33 9.81 -0.90 -1.93
CA THR A 33 9.40 -2.30 -1.83
C THR A 33 10.21 -3.20 -2.74
N SER A 34 10.42 -4.46 -2.34
CA SER A 34 11.15 -5.49 -3.12
C SER A 34 10.62 -6.88 -2.75
N PRO A 35 10.53 -7.82 -3.72
CA PRO A 35 10.72 -7.65 -5.18
C PRO A 35 9.55 -6.97 -5.87
N LEU A 36 9.75 -6.50 -7.11
CA LEU A 36 8.73 -5.89 -7.97
C LEU A 36 8.89 -6.33 -9.43
N PRO A 37 7.89 -6.92 -10.10
CA PRO A 37 6.71 -7.58 -9.51
C PRO A 37 7.06 -8.94 -8.92
N ILE A 38 6.09 -9.61 -8.27
CA ILE A 38 6.20 -10.99 -7.78
C ILE A 38 5.46 -11.91 -8.74
N SER A 39 6.12 -12.99 -9.16
CA SER A 39 5.51 -14.05 -9.95
C SER A 39 5.63 -15.37 -9.21
N LEU A 40 4.51 -16.00 -8.90
CA LEU A 40 4.41 -17.26 -8.17
C LEU A 40 3.75 -18.30 -9.04
N THR A 41 4.24 -19.53 -8.94
CA THR A 41 3.60 -20.69 -9.58
C THR A 41 3.48 -21.79 -8.55
N ALA A 42 2.29 -22.32 -8.37
CA ALA A 42 2.02 -23.39 -7.43
C ALA A 42 0.98 -24.38 -7.98
N GLU A 43 0.93 -25.58 -7.39
CA GLU A 43 -0.07 -26.57 -7.73
C GLU A 43 -1.35 -26.34 -6.91
N PRO A 44 -2.53 -26.59 -7.47
CA PRO A 44 -3.78 -26.58 -6.72
C PRO A 44 -3.73 -27.50 -5.50
N GLY A 45 -4.23 -27.02 -4.37
CA GLY A 45 -4.22 -27.74 -3.09
C GLY A 45 -2.90 -27.60 -2.31
N THR A 46 -2.01 -26.72 -2.72
CA THR A 46 -0.75 -26.43 -2.01
C THR A 46 -0.69 -24.98 -1.49
N SER A 47 0.33 -24.69 -0.68
CA SER A 47 0.61 -23.34 -0.22
C SER A 47 1.97 -22.89 -0.73
N ILE A 48 2.08 -21.62 -1.10
CA ILE A 48 3.34 -20.97 -1.48
C ILE A 48 3.52 -19.66 -0.71
N SER A 49 4.74 -19.37 -0.30
CA SER A 49 5.05 -18.15 0.44
C SER A 49 6.11 -17.32 -0.27
N THR A 50 6.07 -16.02 -0.07
CA THR A 50 7.07 -15.07 -0.54
C THR A 50 7.31 -13.99 0.49
N ASP A 51 8.53 -13.49 0.54
CA ASP A 51 8.90 -12.40 1.42
C ASP A 51 8.75 -11.05 0.71
N LEU A 52 8.03 -10.17 1.36
CA LEU A 52 7.85 -8.77 0.99
C LEU A 52 8.80 -7.94 1.85
N LYS A 53 9.69 -7.20 1.25
CA LYS A 53 10.60 -6.28 1.93
C LYS A 53 10.13 -4.85 1.72
N ILE A 54 9.93 -4.13 2.81
CA ILE A 54 9.47 -2.75 2.82
C ILE A 54 10.49 -1.91 3.54
N LYS A 55 10.97 -0.84 2.91
CA LYS A 55 11.84 0.15 3.53
C LYS A 55 11.09 1.45 3.70
N ASN A 56 11.17 2.04 4.89
CA ASN A 56 10.74 3.40 5.12
C ASN A 56 11.86 4.37 4.69
N GLY A 57 11.64 5.11 3.61
CA GLY A 57 12.54 6.16 3.13
C GLY A 57 12.26 7.54 3.76
N GLY A 58 11.30 7.62 4.69
CA GLY A 58 10.94 8.83 5.43
C GLY A 58 11.86 9.10 6.61
N LEU A 59 11.50 10.12 7.41
CA LEU A 59 12.29 10.59 8.55
C LEU A 59 11.66 10.24 9.91
N ARG A 60 10.51 9.59 9.94
CA ARG A 60 9.77 9.18 11.14
C ARG A 60 9.33 7.73 11.02
N ASP A 61 8.98 7.12 12.15
CA ASP A 61 8.35 5.81 12.17
C ASP A 61 7.02 5.88 11.40
N GLU A 62 6.75 4.84 10.60
CA GLU A 62 5.49 4.71 9.88
C GLU A 62 4.81 3.39 10.31
N GLU A 63 3.60 3.51 10.83
CA GLU A 63 2.73 2.37 11.07
C GLU A 63 1.95 2.07 9.79
N LEU A 64 2.17 0.88 9.23
CA LEU A 64 1.67 0.47 7.93
C LEU A 64 0.68 -0.69 8.06
N LYS A 65 -0.31 -0.71 7.17
CA LYS A 65 -1.21 -1.85 6.94
C LYS A 65 -1.07 -2.36 5.52
N ILE A 66 -1.35 -3.65 5.33
CA ILE A 66 -1.42 -4.28 4.01
C ILE A 66 -2.89 -4.47 3.65
N THR A 67 -3.30 -3.91 2.51
CA THR A 67 -4.61 -4.13 1.93
C THR A 67 -4.46 -4.94 0.64
N ILE A 68 -5.30 -5.96 0.47
CA ILE A 68 -5.34 -6.76 -0.75
C ILE A 68 -6.32 -6.12 -1.73
N MET A 69 -5.87 -5.91 -2.95
CA MET A 69 -6.68 -5.49 -4.08
C MET A 69 -6.44 -6.44 -5.26
N LYS A 70 -7.29 -6.42 -6.26
CA LYS A 70 -7.02 -7.02 -7.57
C LYS A 70 -6.59 -5.95 -8.55
N PHE A 71 -5.98 -6.35 -9.67
CA PHE A 71 -5.68 -5.41 -10.75
C PHE A 71 -5.95 -6.04 -12.11
N ARG A 72 -6.21 -5.19 -13.07
CA ARG A 72 -6.30 -5.53 -14.50
C ARG A 72 -5.50 -4.52 -15.32
N ALA A 73 -5.21 -4.87 -16.56
CA ALA A 73 -4.68 -3.89 -17.51
C ALA A 73 -5.78 -2.86 -17.86
N TYR A 74 -5.42 -1.57 -17.79
CA TYR A 74 -6.32 -0.50 -18.21
C TYR A 74 -6.30 -0.38 -19.73
N GLU A 75 -7.39 -0.82 -20.37
CA GLU A 75 -7.64 -0.70 -21.81
C GLU A 75 -6.37 -0.68 -22.71
N SER A 76 -6.19 0.38 -23.52
CA SER A 76 -5.10 0.50 -24.49
C SER A 76 -3.74 0.85 -23.87
N SER A 77 -3.68 1.32 -22.61
CA SER A 77 -2.41 1.75 -22.00
C SER A 77 -1.61 0.61 -21.37
N GLY A 78 -2.24 -0.51 -21.07
CA GLY A 78 -1.64 -1.64 -20.35
C GLY A 78 -1.20 -1.32 -18.92
N LYS A 79 -1.49 -0.12 -18.39
CA LYS A 79 -1.17 0.24 -17.01
C LYS A 79 -2.04 -0.55 -16.03
N PRO A 80 -1.52 -0.96 -14.87
CA PRO A 80 -2.33 -1.64 -13.87
C PRO A 80 -3.39 -0.69 -13.30
N GLN A 81 -4.65 -1.11 -13.38
CA GLN A 81 -5.78 -0.47 -12.70
C GLN A 81 -6.12 -1.30 -11.48
N LEU A 82 -6.01 -0.71 -10.29
CA LEU A 82 -6.37 -1.36 -9.05
C LEU A 82 -7.88 -1.36 -8.87
N MET A 83 -8.39 -2.45 -8.31
CA MET A 83 -9.81 -2.67 -8.08
C MET A 83 -10.00 -3.28 -6.70
N GLU A 84 -11.06 -2.86 -6.02
CA GLU A 84 -11.46 -3.44 -4.74
C GLU A 84 -12.03 -4.85 -4.94
N ARG A 85 -12.19 -5.57 -3.82
CA ARG A 85 -12.85 -6.87 -3.78
C ARG A 85 -14.30 -6.71 -4.18
N GLU A 86 -14.79 -7.61 -5.03
CA GLU A 86 -16.19 -7.76 -5.40
C GLU A 86 -16.74 -9.08 -4.88
N ASP A 87 -18.07 -9.21 -4.89
CA ASP A 87 -18.73 -10.48 -4.55
C ASP A 87 -18.26 -11.57 -5.52
N GLY A 88 -17.79 -12.70 -4.96
CA GLY A 88 -17.24 -13.80 -5.75
C GLY A 88 -15.70 -13.81 -5.88
N ASP A 89 -15.00 -12.79 -5.45
CA ASP A 89 -13.53 -12.76 -5.43
C ASP A 89 -12.98 -13.59 -4.25
N ILE A 90 -13.26 -14.87 -4.22
CA ILE A 90 -12.86 -15.80 -3.14
C ILE A 90 -11.34 -15.92 -2.98
N PHE A 91 -10.59 -15.63 -4.05
CA PHE A 91 -9.13 -15.73 -4.04
C PHE A 91 -8.45 -14.73 -3.09
N PHE A 92 -9.13 -13.69 -2.63
CA PHE A 92 -8.63 -12.79 -1.59
C PHE A 92 -8.44 -13.52 -0.25
N ASP A 93 -9.29 -14.52 0.04
CA ASP A 93 -9.25 -15.26 1.30
C ASP A 93 -8.11 -16.31 1.34
N TRP A 94 -7.40 -16.48 0.22
CA TRP A 94 -6.27 -17.39 0.13
C TRP A 94 -4.97 -16.77 0.65
N VAL A 95 -4.95 -15.45 0.89
CA VAL A 95 -3.73 -14.71 1.24
C VAL A 95 -3.70 -14.44 2.74
N ARG A 96 -2.59 -14.81 3.39
CA ARG A 96 -2.29 -14.50 4.78
C ARG A 96 -0.95 -13.81 4.90
N PHE A 97 -0.83 -12.87 5.83
CA PHE A 97 0.42 -12.17 6.14
C PHE A 97 0.91 -12.59 7.53
N SER A 98 2.24 -12.68 7.70
CA SER A 98 2.84 -12.87 9.02
C SER A 98 2.50 -11.71 9.96
N GLU A 99 2.47 -10.50 9.44
CA GLU A 99 2.08 -9.27 10.13
C GLU A 99 1.27 -8.39 9.16
N PRO A 100 -0.06 -8.30 9.30
CA PRO A 100 -0.89 -7.47 8.41
C PRO A 100 -0.78 -5.97 8.72
N THR A 101 -0.36 -5.62 9.94
CA THR A 101 -0.05 -4.25 10.39
C THR A 101 1.27 -4.28 11.13
N PHE A 102 2.17 -3.34 10.84
CA PHE A 102 3.52 -3.31 11.40
C PHE A 102 4.12 -1.90 11.33
N THR A 103 5.11 -1.64 12.19
CA THR A 103 5.86 -0.37 12.20
C THR A 103 7.21 -0.55 11.50
N VAL A 104 7.62 0.47 10.74
CA VAL A 104 8.96 0.53 10.10
C VAL A 104 9.63 1.84 10.45
N ALA A 105 10.77 1.76 11.13
CA ALA A 105 11.57 2.93 11.49
C ALA A 105 12.26 3.57 10.27
N PRO A 106 12.68 4.85 10.36
CA PRO A 106 13.36 5.55 9.28
C PRO A 106 14.58 4.79 8.76
N ASN A 107 14.68 4.65 7.44
CA ASN A 107 15.74 3.92 6.73
C ASN A 107 15.88 2.42 7.03
N GLU A 108 14.99 1.84 7.82
CA GLU A 108 15.00 0.40 8.11
C GLU A 108 14.20 -0.41 7.09
N TRP A 109 14.59 -1.68 6.94
CA TRP A 109 13.88 -2.69 6.19
C TRP A 109 13.06 -3.57 7.12
N LYS A 110 11.79 -3.75 6.81
CA LYS A 110 10.92 -4.76 7.41
C LYS A 110 10.63 -5.84 6.38
N THR A 111 10.65 -7.10 6.81
CA THR A 111 10.22 -8.24 6.00
C THR A 111 8.89 -8.76 6.53
N VAL A 112 7.91 -8.92 5.65
CA VAL A 112 6.62 -9.54 5.93
C VAL A 112 6.44 -10.70 4.98
N THR A 113 6.11 -11.88 5.48
CA THR A 113 5.85 -13.06 4.64
C THR A 113 4.37 -13.08 4.24
N ALA A 114 4.12 -13.14 2.94
CA ALA A 114 2.81 -13.42 2.37
C ALA A 114 2.72 -14.90 2.01
N THR A 115 1.69 -15.59 2.50
CA THR A 115 1.40 -17.00 2.20
C THR A 115 0.09 -17.08 1.44
N PHE A 116 0.11 -17.82 0.34
CA PHE A 116 -1.04 -18.09 -0.54
C PHE A 116 -1.44 -19.56 -0.38
N ASP A 117 -2.61 -19.82 0.18
CA ASP A 117 -3.17 -21.15 0.36
C ASP A 117 -4.09 -21.43 -0.82
N ILE A 118 -3.63 -22.21 -1.78
CA ILE A 118 -4.29 -22.41 -3.07
C ILE A 118 -5.24 -23.59 -2.95
N PRO A 119 -6.56 -23.40 -3.11
CA PRO A 119 -7.52 -24.50 -3.03
C PRO A 119 -7.36 -25.45 -4.23
N LYS A 120 -7.88 -26.67 -4.08
CA LYS A 120 -7.78 -27.73 -5.11
C LYS A 120 -8.50 -27.37 -6.40
N GLU A 121 -9.50 -26.52 -6.31
CA GLU A 121 -10.34 -26.06 -7.42
C GLU A 121 -9.73 -24.87 -8.18
N ALA A 122 -8.63 -24.31 -7.65
CA ALA A 122 -7.96 -23.17 -8.27
C ALA A 122 -7.39 -23.56 -9.65
N SER A 123 -7.53 -22.65 -10.60
CA SER A 123 -7.01 -22.83 -11.95
C SER A 123 -6.65 -21.48 -12.57
N PHE A 124 -5.67 -21.48 -13.49
CA PHE A 124 -5.22 -20.29 -14.23
C PHE A 124 -4.50 -19.24 -13.35
N GLY A 125 -4.65 -17.97 -13.71
CA GLY A 125 -3.92 -16.87 -13.10
C GLY A 125 -4.78 -15.99 -12.22
N TYR A 126 -4.21 -15.55 -11.09
CA TYR A 126 -4.81 -14.62 -10.15
C TYR A 126 -3.89 -13.40 -10.00
N TYR A 127 -4.47 -12.23 -10.01
CA TYR A 127 -3.73 -10.96 -10.04
C TYR A 127 -4.05 -10.16 -8.80
N TYR A 128 -3.07 -10.07 -7.89
CA TYR A 128 -3.19 -9.32 -6.64
C TYR A 128 -2.35 -8.06 -6.68
N ALA A 129 -2.82 -7.02 -6.04
CA ALA A 129 -2.04 -5.87 -5.65
C ALA A 129 -2.01 -5.81 -4.12
N LEU A 130 -0.83 -5.96 -3.53
CA LEU A 130 -0.62 -5.82 -2.10
C LEU A 130 -0.26 -4.36 -1.82
N VAL A 131 -1.19 -3.61 -1.26
CA VAL A 131 -1.10 -2.17 -1.06
C VAL A 131 -0.66 -1.87 0.36
N PHE A 132 0.48 -1.19 0.49
CA PHE A 132 1.02 -0.69 1.75
C PHE A 132 0.60 0.76 1.94
N SER A 133 -0.15 1.06 2.99
CA SER A 133 -0.60 2.40 3.36
C SER A 133 -0.46 2.62 4.86
N ARG A 134 -0.59 3.87 5.33
CA ARG A 134 -0.64 4.14 6.77
C ARG A 134 -1.84 3.46 7.40
N ALA A 135 -1.65 2.92 8.63
CA ALA A 135 -2.71 2.23 9.35
C ALA A 135 -3.87 3.17 9.73
N GLU A 136 -3.57 4.41 10.09
CA GLU A 136 -4.54 5.41 10.55
C GLU A 136 -5.33 6.12 9.44
N GLU A 137 -4.95 5.97 8.17
CA GLU A 137 -5.65 6.62 7.06
C GLU A 137 -6.94 5.86 6.71
N GLU A 138 -7.94 5.91 7.58
CA GLU A 138 -9.33 5.61 7.22
C GLU A 138 -10.01 6.84 6.62
N LYS A 139 -9.88 7.02 5.30
CA LYS A 139 -10.65 8.06 4.61
C LYS A 139 -12.13 7.67 4.50
N PRO A 140 -13.06 8.66 4.55
CA PRO A 140 -14.48 8.42 4.32
C PRO A 140 -14.71 7.72 2.96
N GLN A 141 -15.72 6.85 2.92
CA GLN A 141 -16.04 5.98 1.78
C GLN A 141 -16.28 6.75 0.46
N GLU A 142 -16.68 8.01 0.54
CA GLU A 142 -16.98 8.88 -0.61
C GLU A 142 -15.71 9.36 -1.36
N GLU A 143 -14.53 9.36 -0.71
CA GLU A 143 -13.25 9.76 -1.33
C GLU A 143 -12.42 8.58 -1.88
N ARG A 144 -12.92 7.34 -1.77
CA ARG A 144 -12.22 6.12 -2.19
C ARG A 144 -12.17 5.91 -3.71
N GLN A 145 -12.77 6.81 -4.50
CA GLN A 145 -12.67 6.71 -5.95
C GLN A 145 -11.26 7.09 -6.42
N THR A 146 -10.44 6.06 -6.66
CA THR A 146 -9.34 6.04 -7.62
C THR A 146 -8.02 6.72 -7.30
N ALA A 147 -7.67 7.05 -6.07
CA ALA A 147 -6.30 7.45 -5.78
C ALA A 147 -5.73 6.65 -4.62
N LEU A 148 -4.68 5.87 -4.86
CA LEU A 148 -3.72 5.46 -3.84
C LEU A 148 -3.04 6.75 -3.31
N VAL A 149 -3.76 7.52 -2.52
CA VAL A 149 -3.20 8.71 -1.88
C VAL A 149 -2.31 8.22 -0.76
N GLY A 150 -0.99 8.21 -1.00
CA GLY A 150 0.00 7.90 0.01
C GLY A 150 0.28 6.40 0.24
N GLY A 151 0.21 5.55 -0.79
CA GLY A 151 0.54 4.14 -0.69
C GLY A 151 1.46 3.62 -1.79
N THR A 152 2.03 2.43 -1.59
CA THR A 152 2.82 1.69 -2.59
C THR A 152 2.20 0.32 -2.80
N ALA A 153 2.06 -0.13 -4.05
CA ALA A 153 1.51 -1.44 -4.38
C ALA A 153 2.60 -2.38 -4.92
N VAL A 154 2.60 -3.61 -4.43
CA VAL A 154 3.36 -4.73 -4.99
C VAL A 154 2.40 -5.61 -5.78
N LEU A 155 2.63 -5.73 -7.09
CA LEU A 155 1.82 -6.58 -7.95
C LEU A 155 2.29 -8.03 -7.84
N VAL A 156 1.34 -8.96 -7.65
CA VAL A 156 1.59 -10.39 -7.55
C VAL A 156 0.78 -11.12 -8.62
N LEU A 157 1.48 -11.87 -9.43
CA LEU A 157 0.91 -12.78 -10.42
C LEU A 157 1.02 -14.20 -9.86
N LEU A 158 -0.09 -14.81 -9.51
CA LEU A 158 -0.14 -16.19 -9.03
C LEU A 158 -0.72 -17.08 -10.12
N GLU A 159 0.04 -18.06 -10.55
CA GLU A 159 -0.41 -19.10 -11.47
C GLU A 159 -0.68 -20.40 -10.71
N ALA A 160 -1.95 -20.85 -10.70
CA ALA A 160 -2.31 -22.19 -10.28
C ALA A 160 -2.12 -23.13 -11.47
N ARG A 161 -1.03 -23.92 -11.43
CA ARG A 161 -0.67 -24.81 -12.55
C ARG A 161 -1.53 -26.05 -12.57
N VAL A 162 -2.37 -26.17 -13.58
CA VAL A 162 -3.12 -27.40 -13.87
C VAL A 162 -2.33 -28.21 -14.90
N PRO A 163 -1.88 -29.44 -14.58
CA PRO A 163 -0.92 -30.21 -15.41
C PRO A 163 -1.35 -30.44 -16.86
N GLU A 164 -2.64 -30.49 -17.12
CA GLU A 164 -3.19 -30.78 -18.46
C GLU A 164 -3.76 -29.54 -19.16
N ALA A 165 -3.62 -28.35 -18.56
CA ALA A 165 -4.12 -27.12 -19.15
C ALA A 165 -3.36 -26.76 -20.43
N LYS A 166 -4.06 -26.71 -21.56
CA LYS A 166 -3.49 -26.21 -22.81
C LYS A 166 -3.71 -24.71 -22.92
N ARG A 167 -2.63 -23.95 -23.12
CA ARG A 167 -2.71 -22.55 -23.49
C ARG A 167 -2.89 -22.44 -24.98
N GLN A 168 -4.00 -21.86 -25.42
CA GLN A 168 -4.29 -21.59 -26.81
C GLN A 168 -4.44 -20.09 -27.00
N VAL A 169 -3.70 -19.53 -27.93
CA VAL A 169 -3.79 -18.11 -28.33
C VAL A 169 -4.35 -18.09 -29.73
N GLU A 170 -5.44 -17.39 -29.93
CA GLU A 170 -6.02 -17.11 -31.23
C GLU A 170 -5.93 -15.62 -31.50
N VAL A 171 -5.43 -15.27 -32.69
CA VAL A 171 -5.37 -13.88 -33.14
C VAL A 171 -6.67 -13.59 -33.88
N ALA A 172 -7.56 -12.82 -33.26
CA ALA A 172 -8.88 -12.54 -33.80
C ALA A 172 -8.87 -11.45 -34.90
N GLU A 173 -7.96 -10.48 -34.81
CA GLU A 173 -7.81 -9.39 -35.80
C GLU A 173 -6.38 -8.80 -35.76
N PHE A 174 -5.97 -8.22 -36.94
CA PHE A 174 -4.79 -7.39 -37.09
C PHE A 174 -5.20 -5.95 -37.38
#